data_ae760ac56f1f71b74125f945a08b12ea
#
_entry.id   ae760ac56f1f71b74125f945a08b12ea
#
_cell.length_a   1.000
_cell.length_b   1.000
_cell.length_c   1.000
_cell.angle_alpha   90.00
_cell.angle_beta   90.00
_cell.angle_gamma   90.00
#
_symmetry.space_group_name_H-M   'P 1'
#
loop_
_entity.id
_entity.type
_entity.pdbx_description
1 polymer ?
#
loop_
_entity_poly.entity_id
_entity_poly.type
_entity_poly.pdbx_seq_one_letter_code
_entity_poly.pdbx_strand_id
1 'polypeptide(L)'
;VSFHIKPSEAGAVYTTYNTIEALKDRLIVRQLPTQLENVFGQYTAISAVQDRTKLVQDLQNAMRKAVVGPVVIDGVQIENIDFSDAYEKSIEDRMKAEVAIATRKQNLETEKIQAQIAVTQAQAEADSKLAAAKAEAETIRVRGAAEAD
;
A
#
# COMPACT_ATOMS: atom_id res chain seq x y z
N VAL A 1 16.40 21.27 -2.57
CA VAL A 1 17.61 20.56 -2.15
C VAL A 1 18.43 21.46 -1.26
N SER A 2 18.79 20.99 -0.07
CA SER A 2 19.64 21.69 0.90
C SER A 2 21.06 21.09 0.81
N PHE A 3 22.05 21.95 0.80
CA PHE A 3 23.45 21.54 0.72
C PHE A 3 24.37 22.54 1.44
N HIS A 4 25.58 22.09 1.78
CA HIS A 4 26.63 22.96 2.26
C HIS A 4 27.96 22.61 1.59
N ILE A 5 28.89 23.56 1.61
CA ILE A 5 30.24 23.39 1.11
C ILE A 5 31.13 22.85 2.22
N LYS A 6 31.97 21.86 1.92
CA LYS A 6 32.96 21.37 2.87
C LYS A 6 33.93 22.49 3.21
N PRO A 7 34.12 22.86 4.49
CA PRO A 7 34.99 23.97 4.88
C PRO A 7 36.44 23.85 4.38
N SER A 8 36.95 22.62 4.33
CA SER A 8 38.30 22.32 3.83
C SER A 8 38.49 22.55 2.32
N GLU A 9 37.40 22.59 1.57
CA GLU A 9 37.42 22.72 0.10
C GLU A 9 36.87 24.07 -0.40
N ALA A 10 36.56 24.99 0.52
CA ALA A 10 35.99 26.30 0.17
C ALA A 10 36.90 27.13 -0.77
N GLY A 11 38.21 27.05 -0.60
CA GLY A 11 39.18 27.70 -1.51
C GLY A 11 39.18 27.10 -2.91
N ALA A 12 39.05 25.78 -3.04
CA ALA A 12 38.97 25.09 -4.32
C ALA A 12 37.66 25.41 -5.06
N VAL A 13 36.55 25.61 -4.34
CA VAL A 13 35.28 26.06 -4.91
C VAL A 13 35.42 27.42 -5.59
N TYR A 14 36.07 28.36 -4.94
CA TYR A 14 36.29 29.70 -5.50
C TYR A 14 37.17 29.69 -6.76
N THR A 15 38.25 28.88 -6.77
CA THR A 15 39.14 28.77 -7.91
C THR A 15 38.54 28.02 -9.09
N THR A 16 37.73 27.00 -8.84
CA THR A 16 37.20 26.12 -9.89
C THR A 16 35.85 26.60 -10.43
N TYR A 17 35.01 27.14 -9.59
CA TYR A 17 33.60 27.47 -9.91
C TYR A 17 33.31 28.99 -9.87
N ASN A 18 34.18 29.82 -9.32
CA ASN A 18 34.07 31.25 -9.11
C ASN A 18 32.93 31.68 -8.17
N THR A 19 31.76 31.12 -8.32
CA THR A 19 30.57 31.44 -7.51
C THR A 19 29.88 30.18 -7.00
N ILE A 20 29.09 30.34 -5.92
CA ILE A 20 28.25 29.27 -5.37
C ILE A 20 27.13 28.89 -6.35
N GLU A 21 26.58 29.85 -7.10
CA GLU A 21 25.58 29.60 -8.15
C GLU A 21 26.14 28.69 -9.24
N ALA A 22 27.36 28.97 -9.73
CA ALA A 22 28.00 28.15 -10.75
C ALA A 22 28.28 26.73 -10.22
N LEU A 23 28.67 26.58 -8.99
CA LEU A 23 28.84 25.29 -8.30
C LEU A 23 27.51 24.51 -8.25
N LYS A 24 26.45 25.17 -7.78
CA LYS A 24 25.10 24.60 -7.68
C LYS A 24 24.64 24.11 -9.04
N ASP A 25 24.74 24.91 -10.08
CA ASP A 25 24.28 24.60 -11.42
C ASP A 25 25.03 23.41 -12.04
N ARG A 26 26.35 23.35 -11.83
CA ARG A 26 27.18 22.29 -12.41
C ARG A 26 27.06 20.97 -11.67
N LEU A 27 26.94 20.96 -10.35
CA LEU A 27 26.95 19.75 -9.55
C LEU A 27 25.55 19.28 -9.15
N ILE A 28 24.67 20.17 -8.77
CA ILE A 28 23.34 19.81 -8.24
C ILE A 28 22.28 19.86 -9.32
N VAL A 29 22.07 20.98 -9.98
CA VAL A 29 21.01 21.18 -10.98
C VAL A 29 21.17 20.23 -12.17
N ARG A 30 22.39 19.93 -12.57
CA ARG A 30 22.68 18.98 -13.65
C ARG A 30 22.35 17.54 -13.27
N GLN A 31 22.60 17.14 -12.04
CA GLN A 31 22.38 15.76 -11.58
C GLN A 31 20.93 15.50 -11.15
N LEU A 32 20.23 16.52 -10.70
CA LEU A 32 18.90 16.40 -10.14
C LEU A 32 17.89 15.72 -11.09
N PRO A 33 17.73 16.13 -12.37
CA PRO A 33 16.80 15.48 -13.28
C PRO A 33 17.12 14.01 -13.49
N THR A 34 18.38 13.67 -13.71
CA THR A 34 18.82 12.29 -13.95
C THR A 34 18.55 11.39 -12.73
N GLN A 35 18.84 11.87 -11.54
CA GLN A 35 18.58 11.09 -10.33
C GLN A 35 17.09 11.00 -10.03
N LEU A 36 16.35 12.06 -10.33
CA LEU A 36 14.89 12.06 -10.21
C LEU A 36 14.27 11.00 -11.12
N GLU A 37 14.65 10.97 -12.41
CA GLU A 37 14.17 9.96 -13.36
C GLU A 37 14.52 8.53 -12.94
N ASN A 38 15.76 8.31 -12.50
CA ASN A 38 16.21 6.99 -12.05
C ASN A 38 15.43 6.50 -10.81
N VAL A 39 15.15 7.38 -9.86
CA VAL A 39 14.41 7.02 -8.65
C VAL A 39 12.93 6.86 -8.96
N PHE A 40 12.32 7.80 -9.70
CA PHE A 40 10.91 7.71 -10.09
C PHE A 40 10.61 6.52 -10.99
N GLY A 41 11.55 6.09 -11.83
CA GLY A 41 11.40 4.90 -12.65
C GLY A 41 11.15 3.60 -11.86
N GLN A 42 11.50 3.59 -10.59
CA GLN A 42 11.27 2.45 -9.68
C GLN A 42 9.91 2.51 -8.96
N TYR A 43 9.19 3.63 -9.07
CA TYR A 43 7.91 3.86 -8.42
C TYR A 43 6.78 3.89 -9.45
N THR A 44 5.60 3.42 -9.05
CA THR A 44 4.36 3.74 -9.73
C THR A 44 3.84 5.08 -9.21
N ALA A 45 2.93 5.74 -9.93
CA ALA A 45 2.35 6.99 -9.44
C ALA A 45 1.66 6.83 -8.08
N ILE A 46 0.97 5.73 -7.86
CA ILE A 46 0.31 5.41 -6.59
C ILE A 46 1.36 5.23 -5.48
N SER A 47 2.41 4.43 -5.72
CA SER A 47 3.46 4.21 -4.72
C SER A 47 4.28 5.47 -4.45
N ALA A 48 4.51 6.34 -5.43
CA ALA A 48 5.19 7.61 -5.24
C ALA A 48 4.43 8.55 -4.26
N VAL A 49 3.11 8.51 -4.29
CA VAL A 49 2.26 9.30 -3.38
C VAL A 49 2.12 8.63 -2.01
N GLN A 50 1.89 7.32 -1.98
CA GLN A 50 1.70 6.56 -0.73
C GLN A 50 2.99 6.43 0.07
N ASP A 51 4.11 6.14 -0.60
CA ASP A 51 5.42 5.93 0.02
C ASP A 51 6.33 7.15 -0.13
N ARG A 52 5.77 8.35 -0.03
CA ARG A 52 6.48 9.61 -0.26
C ARG A 52 7.74 9.75 0.58
N THR A 53 7.71 9.30 1.83
CA THR A 53 8.87 9.34 2.73
C THR A 53 10.02 8.49 2.17
N LYS A 54 9.72 7.29 1.69
CA LYS A 54 10.70 6.40 1.07
C LYS A 54 11.25 7.00 -0.23
N LEU A 55 10.37 7.56 -1.06
CA LEU A 55 10.77 8.25 -2.28
C LEU A 55 11.78 9.38 -2.00
N VAL A 56 11.49 10.22 -1.01
CA VAL A 56 12.39 11.30 -0.58
C VAL A 56 13.74 10.76 -0.10
N GLN A 57 13.74 9.69 0.69
CA GLN A 57 14.96 9.05 1.17
C GLN A 57 15.79 8.45 0.03
N ASP A 58 15.15 7.76 -0.91
CA ASP A 58 15.81 7.17 -2.06
C ASP A 58 16.42 8.25 -2.97
N LEU A 59 15.69 9.35 -3.20
CA LEU A 59 16.18 10.49 -3.94
C LEU A 59 17.35 11.19 -3.23
N GLN A 60 17.27 11.37 -1.92
CA GLN A 60 18.35 11.94 -1.12
C GLN A 60 19.62 11.09 -1.19
N ASN A 61 19.48 9.77 -1.08
CA ASN A 61 20.60 8.84 -1.19
C ASN A 61 21.21 8.83 -2.60
N ALA A 62 20.36 8.88 -3.63
CA ALA A 62 20.81 8.97 -5.02
C ALA A 62 21.58 10.28 -5.29
N MET A 63 21.07 11.40 -4.79
CA MET A 63 21.74 12.70 -4.89
C MET A 63 23.08 12.73 -4.14
N ARG A 64 23.15 12.18 -2.94
CA ARG A 64 24.41 12.08 -2.17
C ARG A 64 25.48 11.27 -2.88
N LYS A 65 25.08 10.23 -3.61
CA LYS A 65 26.00 9.40 -4.40
C LYS A 65 26.43 10.07 -5.70
N ALA A 66 25.52 10.78 -6.34
CA ALA A 66 25.76 11.39 -7.65
C ALA A 66 26.53 12.71 -7.56
N VAL A 67 26.29 13.49 -6.51
CA VAL A 67 26.99 14.76 -6.28
C VAL A 67 28.30 14.48 -5.57
N VAL A 68 29.35 14.40 -6.37
CA VAL A 68 30.72 14.21 -5.88
C VAL A 68 31.49 15.53 -6.01
N GLY A 69 32.22 15.92 -4.96
CA GLY A 69 33.02 17.14 -4.94
C GLY A 69 32.96 17.87 -3.61
N PRO A 70 33.17 19.21 -3.62
CA PRO A 70 33.27 20.02 -2.40
C PRO A 70 31.92 20.27 -1.70
N VAL A 71 30.84 19.60 -2.16
CA VAL A 71 29.49 19.81 -1.70
C VAL A 71 28.97 18.57 -0.99
N VAL A 72 28.23 18.78 0.10
CA VAL A 72 27.48 17.75 0.83
C VAL A 72 26.00 18.04 0.74
N ILE A 73 25.22 17.06 0.31
CA ILE A 73 23.75 17.15 0.29
C ILE A 73 23.22 16.87 1.69
N ASP A 74 22.63 17.86 2.31
CA ASP A 74 22.03 17.76 3.65
C ASP A 74 20.66 17.11 3.59
N GLY A 75 19.83 17.53 2.65
CA GLY A 75 18.48 17.01 2.50
C GLY A 75 17.86 17.32 1.15
N VAL A 76 16.86 16.54 0.81
CA VAL A 76 15.99 16.72 -0.36
C VAL A 76 14.55 16.75 0.13
N GLN A 77 13.77 17.72 -0.36
CA GLN A 77 12.34 17.82 -0.11
C GLN A 77 11.61 17.85 -1.45
N ILE A 78 10.50 17.14 -1.52
CA ILE A 78 9.58 17.18 -2.64
C ILE A 78 8.37 17.98 -2.17
N GLU A 79 8.15 19.16 -2.73
CA GLU A 79 7.06 20.05 -2.33
C GLU A 79 5.74 19.57 -2.92
N ASN A 80 5.74 19.25 -4.20
CA ASN A 80 4.56 18.79 -4.92
C ASN A 80 4.92 17.74 -5.99
N ILE A 81 3.98 16.83 -6.25
CA ILE A 81 4.05 15.88 -7.36
C ILE A 81 2.79 16.10 -8.18
N ASP A 82 2.96 16.70 -9.36
CA ASP A 82 1.87 16.93 -10.30
C ASP A 82 1.91 15.90 -11.42
N PHE A 83 0.76 15.30 -11.69
CA PHE A 83 0.54 14.45 -12.84
C PHE A 83 -0.37 15.17 -13.85
N SER A 84 -0.31 14.76 -15.11
CA SER A 84 -1.29 15.24 -16.09
C SER A 84 -2.71 14.79 -15.72
N ASP A 85 -3.73 15.61 -16.01
CA ASP A 85 -5.14 15.31 -15.73
C ASP A 85 -5.56 13.94 -16.29
N ALA A 86 -5.08 13.58 -17.48
CA ALA A 86 -5.34 12.29 -18.10
C ALA A 86 -4.75 11.13 -17.28
N TYR A 87 -3.57 11.33 -16.67
CA TYR A 87 -2.92 10.35 -15.86
C TYR A 87 -3.58 10.22 -14.49
N GLU A 88 -3.95 11.34 -13.86
CA GLU A 88 -4.72 11.34 -12.59
C GLU A 88 -6.04 10.62 -12.75
N LYS A 89 -6.77 10.87 -13.84
CA LYS A 89 -8.01 10.17 -14.16
C LYS A 89 -7.78 8.67 -14.35
N SER A 90 -6.72 8.28 -15.03
CA SER A 90 -6.36 6.87 -15.21
C SER A 90 -6.07 6.17 -13.88
N ILE A 91 -5.39 6.85 -12.95
CA ILE A 91 -5.15 6.34 -11.59
C ILE A 91 -6.46 6.20 -10.82
N GLU A 92 -7.31 7.22 -10.87
CA GLU A 92 -8.62 7.21 -10.21
C GLU A 92 -9.49 6.06 -10.69
N ASP A 93 -9.58 5.85 -12.01
CA ASP A 93 -10.34 4.76 -12.62
C ASP A 93 -9.78 3.38 -12.21
N ARG A 94 -8.47 3.25 -12.15
CA ARG A 94 -7.81 2.03 -11.66
C ARG A 94 -8.12 1.76 -10.20
N MET A 95 -8.03 2.77 -9.35
CA MET A 95 -8.37 2.65 -7.93
C MET A 95 -9.84 2.26 -7.73
N LYS A 96 -10.76 2.86 -8.49
CA LYS A 96 -12.18 2.49 -8.48
C LYS A 96 -12.39 1.02 -8.87
N ALA A 97 -11.69 0.56 -9.92
CA ALA A 97 -11.75 -0.83 -10.35
C ALA A 97 -11.21 -1.80 -9.27
N GLU A 98 -10.10 -1.47 -8.63
CA GLU A 98 -9.53 -2.28 -7.54
C GLU A 98 -10.46 -2.37 -6.33
N VAL A 99 -11.06 -1.25 -5.94
CA VAL A 99 -12.08 -1.21 -4.86
C VAL A 99 -13.31 -2.03 -5.23
N ALA A 100 -13.79 -1.96 -6.47
CA ALA A 100 -14.91 -2.75 -6.95
C ALA A 100 -14.63 -4.26 -6.90
N ILE A 101 -13.42 -4.68 -7.26
CA ILE A 101 -12.99 -6.08 -7.17
C ILE A 101 -12.92 -6.53 -5.71
N ALA A 102 -12.34 -5.71 -4.82
CA ALA A 102 -12.26 -6.01 -3.40
C ALA A 102 -13.64 -6.15 -2.76
N THR A 103 -14.56 -5.22 -3.07
CA THR A 103 -15.95 -5.26 -2.61
C THR A 103 -16.68 -6.50 -3.11
N ARG A 104 -16.50 -6.86 -4.38
CA ARG A 104 -17.12 -8.06 -4.96
C ARG A 104 -16.61 -9.35 -4.29
N LYS A 105 -15.30 -9.42 -4.01
CA LYS A 105 -14.72 -10.53 -3.24
C LYS A 105 -15.31 -10.62 -1.83
N GLN A 106 -15.44 -9.50 -1.15
CA GLN A 106 -16.00 -9.44 0.19
C GLN A 106 -17.48 -9.89 0.21
N ASN A 107 -18.28 -9.42 -0.75
CA ASN A 107 -19.68 -9.81 -0.88
C ASN A 107 -19.82 -11.32 -1.13
N LEU A 108 -18.97 -11.87 -2.02
CA LEU A 108 -18.99 -13.30 -2.34
C LEU A 108 -18.62 -14.17 -1.13
N GLU A 109 -17.67 -13.72 -0.32
CA GLU A 109 -17.31 -14.40 0.93
C GLU A 109 -18.44 -14.31 1.97
N THR A 110 -19.10 -13.16 2.07
CA THR A 110 -20.26 -12.96 2.95
C THR A 110 -21.42 -13.88 2.51
N GLU A 111 -21.72 -13.98 1.22
CA GLU A 111 -22.75 -14.87 0.69
C GLU A 111 -22.44 -16.35 0.97
N LYS A 112 -21.18 -16.77 0.84
CA LYS A 112 -20.76 -18.14 1.20
C LYS A 112 -20.98 -18.43 2.68
N ILE A 113 -20.61 -17.50 3.56
CA ILE A 113 -20.79 -17.64 5.00
C ILE A 113 -22.29 -17.72 5.33
N GLN A 114 -23.12 -16.86 4.73
CA GLN A 114 -24.57 -16.88 4.92
C GLN A 114 -25.18 -18.20 4.45
N ALA A 115 -24.77 -18.71 3.30
CA ALA A 115 -25.21 -20.01 2.80
C ALA A 115 -24.81 -21.14 3.75
N GLN A 116 -23.59 -21.11 4.28
CA GLN A 116 -23.10 -22.11 5.25
C GLN A 116 -23.90 -22.06 6.56
N ILE A 117 -24.22 -20.86 7.04
CA ILE A 117 -25.06 -20.67 8.23
C ILE A 117 -26.46 -21.26 7.98
N ALA A 118 -27.08 -20.98 6.82
CA ALA A 118 -28.38 -21.50 6.46
C ALA A 118 -28.41 -23.05 6.42
N VAL A 119 -27.40 -23.65 5.84
CA VAL A 119 -27.22 -25.11 5.83
C VAL A 119 -27.08 -25.68 7.24
N THR A 120 -26.23 -25.03 8.06
CA THR A 120 -26.03 -25.46 9.46
C THR A 120 -27.29 -25.35 10.28
N GLN A 121 -28.06 -24.28 10.10
CA GLN A 121 -29.37 -24.10 10.79
C GLN A 121 -30.38 -25.14 10.36
N ALA A 122 -30.50 -25.40 9.05
CA ALA A 122 -31.39 -26.43 8.54
C ALA A 122 -31.02 -27.84 9.06
N GLN A 123 -29.76 -28.15 9.15
CA GLN A 123 -29.27 -29.41 9.72
C GLN A 123 -29.61 -29.52 11.20
N ALA A 124 -29.36 -28.45 11.97
CA ALA A 124 -29.68 -28.40 13.39
C ALA A 124 -31.21 -28.57 13.67
N GLU A 125 -32.06 -27.96 12.84
CA GLU A 125 -33.52 -28.15 12.90
C GLU A 125 -33.92 -29.60 12.58
N ALA A 126 -33.34 -30.20 11.54
CA ALA A 126 -33.61 -31.58 11.17
C ALA A 126 -33.18 -32.54 12.30
N ASP A 127 -32.00 -32.34 12.88
CA ASP A 127 -31.48 -33.15 13.98
C ASP A 127 -32.33 -33.00 15.24
N SER A 128 -32.81 -31.78 15.54
CA SER A 128 -33.72 -31.51 16.66
C SER A 128 -35.06 -32.21 16.49
N LYS A 129 -35.65 -32.14 15.29
CA LYS A 129 -36.90 -32.87 14.98
C LYS A 129 -36.73 -34.37 15.07
N LEU A 130 -35.62 -34.90 14.58
CA LEU A 130 -35.30 -36.32 14.67
C LEU A 130 -35.14 -36.78 16.13
N ALA A 131 -34.46 -35.99 16.97
CA ALA A 131 -34.28 -36.26 18.38
C ALA A 131 -35.62 -36.25 19.14
N ALA A 132 -36.46 -35.27 18.85
CA ALA A 132 -37.82 -35.18 19.44
C ALA A 132 -38.70 -36.38 19.04
N ALA A 133 -38.72 -36.75 17.77
CA ALA A 133 -39.47 -37.91 17.28
C ALA A 133 -38.98 -39.23 17.91
N LYS A 134 -37.68 -39.41 18.09
CA LYS A 134 -37.10 -40.56 18.77
C LYS A 134 -37.51 -40.59 20.25
N ALA A 135 -37.46 -39.50 20.93
CA ALA A 135 -37.85 -39.41 22.34
C ALA A 135 -39.36 -39.69 22.52
N GLU A 136 -40.20 -39.21 21.62
CA GLU A 136 -41.64 -39.50 21.61
C GLU A 136 -41.93 -40.98 21.35
N ALA A 137 -41.27 -41.58 20.37
CA ALA A 137 -41.38 -42.99 20.05
C ALA A 137 -40.97 -43.88 21.24
N GLU A 138 -39.85 -43.53 21.93
CA GLU A 138 -39.40 -44.26 23.09
C GLU A 138 -40.39 -44.11 24.28
N THR A 139 -40.98 -42.93 24.44
CA THR A 139 -42.02 -42.72 25.47
C THR A 139 -43.25 -43.60 25.21
N ILE A 140 -43.72 -43.68 23.96
CA ILE A 140 -44.85 -44.54 23.57
C ILE A 140 -44.48 -46.02 23.79
N ARG A 141 -43.27 -46.42 23.46
CA ARG A 141 -42.78 -47.78 23.67
C ARG A 141 -42.76 -48.17 25.14
N VAL A 142 -42.26 -47.31 26.00
CA VAL A 142 -42.20 -47.56 27.46
C VAL A 142 -43.60 -47.59 28.07
N ARG A 143 -44.50 -46.71 27.65
CA ARG A 143 -45.91 -46.72 28.12
C ARG A 143 -46.64 -47.98 27.68
N GLY A 144 -46.50 -48.38 26.42
CA GLY A 144 -47.12 -49.61 25.93
C GLY A 144 -46.61 -50.86 26.57
N ALA A 145 -45.33 -50.91 27.00
CA ALA A 145 -44.79 -52.00 27.79
C ALA A 145 -45.33 -52.04 29.22
N ALA A 146 -45.54 -50.82 29.83
CA ALA A 146 -46.10 -50.76 31.19
C ALA A 146 -47.61 -51.00 31.31
N GLU A 147 -48.34 -50.87 30.18
CA GLU A 147 -49.79 -51.22 30.11
C GLU A 147 -50.05 -52.70 29.77
N ALA A 148 -49.00 -53.46 29.38
CA ALA A 148 -49.10 -54.85 28.98
C ALA A 148 -48.75 -55.84 30.12
N ASP A 149 -48.23 -55.33 31.24
CA ASP A 149 -48.01 -56.04 32.49
C ASP A 149 -49.16 -55.81 33.47
#